data_4dace6bc2e974b3dcca6a7d98663f033
#
_entry.id   4dace6bc2e974b3dcca6a7d98663f033
#
_cell.length_a   1.000
_cell.length_b   1.000
_cell.length_c   1.000
_cell.angle_alpha   90.00
_cell.angle_beta   90.00
_cell.angle_gamma   90.00
#
_symmetry.space_group_name_H-M   'P 1'
#
loop_
_entity.id
_entity.type
_entity.pdbx_description
1 polymer ?
#
loop_
_entity_poly.entity_id
_entity_poly.type
_entity_poly.pdbx_seq_one_letter_code
_entity_poly.pdbx_strand_id
1 'polypeptide(L)'
;MVNSLLQEHPEFKAKKAEWNLCLKLFEGKHEVVCVDPNIFWQHAVEESIGSDTETSLGKLISNIGKSQWQRRSLRSRWFNLPEIVTSLLISFVFRKCPDFSKVESLFGEDIKNVDGKGNSLYTFIKNSFALDYFRYGKAITKVETARHGAVTLADEIGKNVRPYFTSISPLMLPDWELEDGKGANNYRALRYEYGRVKARSDLTQKPEQEKVSKIYY
;
A
#
# COMPACT_ATOMS: atom_id res chain seq x y z
N MET A 1 -11.52 -9.91 -26.08
CA MET A 1 -10.43 -10.30 -25.15
C MET A 1 -9.85 -9.15 -24.32
N VAL A 2 -9.87 -7.89 -24.77
CA VAL A 2 -9.25 -6.76 -24.01
C VAL A 2 -10.01 -6.44 -22.72
N ASN A 3 -11.32 -6.66 -22.64
CA ASN A 3 -12.12 -6.34 -21.45
C ASN A 3 -11.86 -7.24 -20.23
N SER A 4 -11.33 -8.45 -20.41
CA SER A 4 -11.01 -9.34 -19.30
C SER A 4 -9.74 -8.92 -18.55
N LEU A 5 -8.83 -8.22 -19.21
CA LEU A 5 -7.57 -7.75 -18.64
C LEU A 5 -7.73 -6.57 -17.66
N LEU A 6 -8.91 -5.94 -17.62
CA LEU A 6 -9.20 -4.80 -16.75
C LEU A 6 -10.04 -5.15 -15.52
N GLN A 7 -10.46 -6.40 -15.38
CA GLN A 7 -11.22 -6.83 -14.21
C GLN A 7 -10.31 -6.93 -12.99
N GLU A 8 -10.85 -6.52 -11.84
CA GLU A 8 -10.19 -6.71 -10.55
C GLU A 8 -10.45 -8.14 -10.05
N HIS A 9 -9.44 -8.77 -9.46
CA HIS A 9 -9.59 -10.07 -8.84
C HIS A 9 -10.68 -10.03 -7.75
N PRO A 10 -11.56 -11.04 -7.63
CA PRO A 10 -12.67 -11.03 -6.66
C PRO A 10 -12.21 -10.78 -5.22
N GLU A 11 -11.11 -11.39 -4.80
CA GLU A 11 -10.52 -11.20 -3.46
C GLU A 11 -10.03 -9.77 -3.27
N PHE A 12 -9.37 -9.18 -4.29
CA PHE A 12 -8.96 -7.78 -4.25
C PHE A 12 -10.15 -6.86 -4.07
N LYS A 13 -11.21 -7.06 -4.87
CA LYS A 13 -12.44 -6.26 -4.80
C LYS A 13 -13.09 -6.33 -3.42
N ALA A 14 -13.11 -7.53 -2.81
CA ALA A 14 -13.66 -7.73 -1.47
C ALA A 14 -12.84 -7.03 -0.38
N LYS A 15 -11.50 -7.02 -0.50
CA LYS A 15 -10.58 -6.48 0.53
C LYS A 15 -10.14 -5.03 0.30
N LYS A 16 -10.37 -4.48 -0.87
CA LYS A 16 -9.93 -3.13 -1.26
C LYS A 16 -10.39 -2.03 -0.30
N ALA A 17 -11.64 -2.09 0.13
CA ALA A 17 -12.20 -1.11 1.07
C ALA A 17 -11.51 -1.19 2.44
N GLU A 18 -11.29 -2.39 2.95
CA GLU A 18 -10.60 -2.66 4.22
C GLU A 18 -9.14 -2.17 4.16
N TRP A 19 -8.40 -2.51 3.10
CA TRP A 19 -7.02 -2.07 2.92
C TRP A 19 -6.88 -0.55 2.79
N ASN A 20 -7.82 0.11 2.10
CA ASN A 20 -7.85 1.57 2.03
C ASN A 20 -8.13 2.19 3.41
N LEU A 21 -9.01 1.60 4.19
CA LEU A 21 -9.27 2.02 5.56
C LEU A 21 -8.02 1.88 6.43
N CYS A 22 -7.35 0.72 6.37
CA CYS A 22 -6.10 0.49 7.05
C CYS A 22 -5.05 1.53 6.68
N LEU A 23 -4.88 1.83 5.39
CA LEU A 23 -3.94 2.85 4.92
C LEU A 23 -4.23 4.22 5.54
N LYS A 24 -5.49 4.67 5.50
CA LYS A 24 -5.91 5.95 6.10
C LYS A 24 -5.61 6.01 7.60
N LEU A 25 -5.93 4.94 8.32
CA LEU A 25 -5.68 4.86 9.76
C LEU A 25 -4.18 4.91 10.09
N PHE A 26 -3.35 4.22 9.30
CA PHE A 26 -1.90 4.22 9.47
C PHE A 26 -1.23 5.53 9.06
N GLU A 27 -1.67 6.18 7.99
CA GLU A 27 -1.17 7.50 7.62
C GLU A 27 -1.49 8.54 8.69
N GLY A 28 -2.55 8.32 9.47
CA GLY A 28 -2.89 9.09 10.66
C GLY A 28 -3.10 10.56 10.42
N LYS A 29 -3.38 10.97 9.17
CA LYS A 29 -3.64 12.36 8.85
C LYS A 29 -4.99 12.77 9.41
N HIS A 30 -4.98 13.74 10.34
CA HIS A 30 -6.18 14.24 10.98
C HIS A 30 -7.28 14.60 9.97
N GLU A 31 -6.90 15.32 8.91
CA GLU A 31 -7.79 15.76 7.84
C GLU A 31 -8.46 14.61 7.09
N VAL A 32 -7.84 13.44 7.05
CA VAL A 32 -8.37 12.26 6.38
C VAL A 32 -9.22 11.42 7.35
N VAL A 33 -8.75 11.22 8.57
CA VAL A 33 -9.38 10.32 9.54
C VAL A 33 -10.61 10.97 10.17
N CYS A 34 -10.51 12.22 10.61
CA CYS A 34 -11.61 12.89 11.30
C CYS A 34 -12.68 13.47 10.37
N VAL A 35 -12.42 13.49 9.06
CA VAL A 35 -13.39 13.97 8.05
C VAL A 35 -14.07 12.81 7.32
N ASP A 36 -13.55 11.61 7.41
CA ASP A 36 -14.16 10.43 6.79
C ASP A 36 -15.32 9.90 7.67
N PRO A 37 -16.58 9.96 7.19
CA PRO A 37 -17.74 9.50 7.98
C PRO A 37 -17.72 8.00 8.28
N ASN A 38 -16.95 7.20 7.54
CA ASN A 38 -16.79 5.76 7.82
C ASN A 38 -15.85 5.49 9.00
N ILE A 39 -14.99 6.45 9.35
CA ILE A 39 -14.05 6.37 10.46
C ILE A 39 -14.56 7.20 11.65
N PHE A 40 -14.94 8.43 11.39
CA PHE A 40 -15.46 9.37 12.38
C PHE A 40 -16.98 9.44 12.25
N TRP A 41 -17.65 8.52 12.91
CA TRP A 41 -19.10 8.33 12.77
C TRP A 41 -19.90 9.53 13.19
N GLN A 42 -21.01 9.76 12.48
CA GLN A 42 -22.04 10.69 12.93
C GLN A 42 -22.70 10.12 14.19
N HIS A 43 -22.98 10.98 15.14
CA HIS A 43 -23.76 10.58 16.30
C HIS A 43 -25.21 10.32 15.88
N ALA A 44 -25.88 9.34 16.49
CA ALA A 44 -27.27 8.98 16.12
C ALA A 44 -28.24 10.17 16.12
N VAL A 45 -28.01 11.15 16.99
CA VAL A 45 -28.79 12.40 17.03
C VAL A 45 -28.49 13.28 15.80
N GLU A 46 -27.27 13.32 15.31
CA GLU A 46 -26.87 14.07 14.11
C GLU A 46 -27.43 13.42 12.84
N GLU A 47 -27.57 12.09 12.85
CA GLU A 47 -28.16 11.28 11.77
C GLU A 47 -29.70 11.38 11.76
N SER A 48 -30.33 11.33 12.92
CA SER A 48 -31.79 11.37 13.06
C SER A 48 -32.37 12.78 12.80
N ILE A 49 -31.53 13.81 12.95
CA ILE A 49 -31.92 15.20 12.62
C ILE A 49 -31.88 15.33 11.08
N GLY A 50 -32.99 14.97 10.40
CA GLY A 50 -33.16 15.20 8.98
C GLY A 50 -33.46 13.97 8.13
N SER A 51 -34.05 12.92 8.71
CA SER A 51 -34.61 11.81 7.94
C SER A 51 -35.71 12.24 6.96
N ASP A 52 -36.35 13.38 7.20
CA ASP A 52 -37.37 13.94 6.33
C ASP A 52 -36.78 15.06 5.46
N THR A 53 -36.22 14.65 4.31
CA THR A 53 -35.59 15.56 3.33
C THR A 53 -36.57 16.16 2.32
N GLU A 54 -37.86 15.79 2.37
CA GLU A 54 -38.85 16.26 1.39
C GLU A 54 -39.38 17.67 1.74
N THR A 55 -39.41 18.02 3.01
CA THR A 55 -39.86 19.33 3.46
C THR A 55 -38.73 20.35 3.54
N SER A 56 -39.02 21.65 3.35
CA SER A 56 -38.03 22.71 3.51
C SER A 56 -37.45 22.76 4.93
N LEU A 57 -38.24 22.42 5.94
CA LEU A 57 -37.82 22.32 7.33
C LEU A 57 -36.89 21.13 7.55
N GLY A 58 -37.20 19.98 6.97
CA GLY A 58 -36.35 18.77 7.03
C GLY A 58 -34.97 19.01 6.42
N LYS A 59 -34.89 19.73 5.29
CA LYS A 59 -33.60 20.12 4.68
C LYS A 59 -32.80 21.05 5.59
N LEU A 60 -33.43 22.00 6.24
CA LEU A 60 -32.78 22.92 7.17
C LEU A 60 -32.22 22.15 8.38
N ILE A 61 -33.00 21.27 8.96
CA ILE A 61 -32.63 20.43 10.11
C ILE A 61 -31.47 19.49 9.75
N SER A 62 -31.52 18.86 8.57
CA SER A 62 -30.41 18.02 8.06
C SER A 62 -29.11 18.82 7.93
N ASN A 63 -29.17 20.06 7.45
CA ASN A 63 -27.99 20.92 7.35
C ASN A 63 -27.44 21.33 8.73
N ILE A 64 -28.28 21.48 9.74
CA ILE A 64 -27.87 21.76 11.13
C ILE A 64 -27.10 20.52 11.68
N GLY A 65 -27.63 19.32 11.51
CA GLY A 65 -26.96 18.09 11.93
C GLY A 65 -25.59 17.91 11.29
N LYS A 66 -25.49 18.11 9.97
CA LYS A 66 -24.22 18.08 9.25
C LYS A 66 -23.23 19.14 9.76
N SER A 67 -23.72 20.34 10.05
CA SER A 67 -22.89 21.42 10.61
C SER A 67 -22.37 21.07 12.00
N GLN A 68 -23.13 20.39 12.85
CA GLN A 68 -22.70 19.93 14.17
C GLN A 68 -21.63 18.85 14.06
N TRP A 69 -21.82 17.86 13.20
CA TRP A 69 -20.83 16.83 12.92
C TRP A 69 -19.51 17.43 12.40
N GLN A 70 -19.57 18.35 11.44
CA GLN A 70 -18.40 19.04 10.91
C GLN A 70 -17.64 19.80 12.00
N ARG A 71 -18.35 20.53 12.87
CA ARG A 71 -17.73 21.23 14.01
C ARG A 71 -17.06 20.27 14.98
N ARG A 72 -17.67 19.11 15.24
CA ARG A 72 -17.12 18.07 16.09
C ARG A 72 -15.88 17.47 15.45
N SER A 73 -15.92 17.14 14.16
CA SER A 73 -14.79 16.59 13.42
C SER A 73 -13.58 17.54 13.42
N LEU A 74 -13.80 18.84 13.23
CA LEU A 74 -12.73 19.85 13.26
C LEU A 74 -12.08 20.04 14.64
N ARG A 75 -12.82 19.76 15.73
CA ARG A 75 -12.29 19.85 17.10
C ARG A 75 -11.64 18.56 17.57
N SER A 76 -11.94 17.43 16.94
CA SER A 76 -11.39 16.13 17.28
C SER A 76 -9.90 16.08 16.95
N ARG A 77 -9.17 15.25 17.68
CA ARG A 77 -7.77 14.97 17.42
C ARG A 77 -7.61 13.47 17.23
N TRP A 78 -6.98 13.11 16.14
CA TRP A 78 -6.61 11.75 15.89
C TRP A 78 -5.28 11.44 16.59
N PHE A 79 -5.28 10.39 17.41
CA PHE A 79 -4.06 9.85 17.97
C PHE A 79 -3.74 8.55 17.26
N ASN A 80 -2.61 8.51 16.54
CA ASN A 80 -2.26 7.41 15.64
C ASN A 80 -1.78 6.16 16.41
N LEU A 81 -2.70 5.58 17.21
CA LEU A 81 -2.46 4.32 17.92
C LEU A 81 -2.07 3.16 17.00
N PRO A 82 -2.70 2.96 15.81
CA PRO A 82 -2.34 1.86 14.93
C PRO A 82 -0.85 1.85 14.56
N GLU A 83 -0.27 2.99 14.23
CA GLU A 83 1.15 3.10 13.92
C GLU A 83 2.03 2.79 15.12
N ILE A 84 1.69 3.35 16.30
CA ILE A 84 2.46 3.15 17.52
C ILE A 84 2.45 1.68 17.94
N VAL A 85 1.27 1.05 17.97
CA VAL A 85 1.13 -0.37 18.36
C VAL A 85 1.87 -1.26 17.36
N THR A 86 1.75 -1.00 16.06
CA THR A 86 2.46 -1.77 15.04
C THR A 86 3.97 -1.64 15.17
N SER A 87 4.47 -0.43 15.40
CA SER A 87 5.90 -0.19 15.60
C SER A 87 6.44 -0.91 16.83
N LEU A 88 5.66 -0.95 17.90
CA LEU A 88 5.98 -1.73 19.12
C LEU A 88 6.03 -3.22 18.81
N LEU A 89 5.00 -3.78 18.16
CA LEU A 89 4.96 -5.20 17.80
C LEU A 89 6.14 -5.60 16.91
N ILE A 90 6.45 -4.81 15.89
CA ILE A 90 7.61 -5.01 15.02
C ILE A 90 8.90 -4.99 15.85
N SER A 91 9.02 -4.04 16.78
CA SER A 91 10.20 -3.94 17.63
C SER A 91 10.34 -5.14 18.57
N PHE A 92 9.26 -5.73 19.05
CA PHE A 92 9.29 -6.95 19.83
C PHE A 92 9.70 -8.17 19.00
N VAL A 93 9.09 -8.34 17.81
CA VAL A 93 9.42 -9.46 16.89
C VAL A 93 10.88 -9.40 16.46
N PHE A 94 11.36 -8.21 16.13
CA PHE A 94 12.71 -7.97 15.65
C PHE A 94 13.68 -7.47 16.74
N ARG A 95 13.42 -7.83 17.99
CA ARG A 95 14.30 -7.46 19.11
C ARG A 95 15.71 -8.07 18.97
N LYS A 96 15.78 -9.29 18.47
CA LYS A 96 17.05 -9.96 18.14
C LYS A 96 17.16 -10.05 16.63
N CYS A 97 18.34 -9.73 16.11
CA CYS A 97 18.63 -9.98 14.70
C CYS A 97 18.61 -11.49 14.45
N PRO A 98 17.87 -11.99 13.47
CA PRO A 98 17.95 -13.38 13.05
C PRO A 98 19.35 -13.73 12.57
N ASP A 99 19.73 -15.00 12.66
CA ASP A 99 20.96 -15.49 12.10
C ASP A 99 20.82 -15.68 10.58
N PHE A 100 21.53 -14.88 9.83
CA PHE A 100 21.55 -14.90 8.36
C PHE A 100 22.78 -15.62 7.78
N SER A 101 23.60 -16.27 8.60
CA SER A 101 24.87 -16.88 8.15
C SER A 101 24.70 -17.81 6.95
N LYS A 102 23.61 -18.61 6.92
CA LYS A 102 23.29 -19.48 5.79
C LYS A 102 22.88 -18.71 4.54
N VAL A 103 22.19 -17.58 4.72
CA VAL A 103 21.75 -16.73 3.61
C VAL A 103 22.93 -15.92 3.07
N GLU A 104 23.81 -15.44 3.95
CA GLU A 104 25.04 -14.75 3.58
C GLU A 104 25.96 -15.63 2.72
N SER A 105 26.02 -16.93 2.99
CA SER A 105 26.81 -17.86 2.19
C SER A 105 26.29 -18.01 0.75
N LEU A 106 25.00 -17.76 0.51
CA LEU A 106 24.36 -17.87 -0.80
C LEU A 106 24.35 -16.54 -1.57
N PHE A 107 24.13 -15.43 -0.89
CA PHE A 107 23.94 -14.12 -1.50
C PHE A 107 25.14 -13.17 -1.34
N GLY A 108 26.15 -13.54 -0.53
CA GLY A 108 27.34 -12.73 -0.32
C GLY A 108 27.05 -11.30 0.14
N GLU A 109 27.74 -10.34 -0.45
CA GLU A 109 27.59 -8.91 -0.11
C GLU A 109 26.23 -8.31 -0.48
N ASP A 110 25.46 -8.94 -1.36
CA ASP A 110 24.16 -8.44 -1.81
C ASP A 110 23.14 -8.39 -0.67
N ILE A 111 23.33 -9.19 0.37
CA ILE A 111 22.49 -9.15 1.58
C ILE A 111 22.53 -7.81 2.32
N LYS A 112 23.61 -7.03 2.14
CA LYS A 112 23.78 -5.73 2.76
C LYS A 112 23.01 -4.60 2.05
N ASN A 113 22.55 -4.86 0.82
CA ASN A 113 21.81 -3.88 0.03
C ASN A 113 20.82 -4.58 -0.89
N VAL A 114 19.79 -5.22 -0.32
CA VAL A 114 18.85 -6.06 -1.07
C VAL A 114 17.85 -5.30 -1.92
N ASP A 115 17.62 -4.04 -1.64
CA ASP A 115 16.64 -3.20 -2.33
C ASP A 115 17.26 -2.19 -3.32
N GLY A 116 18.58 -2.20 -3.46
CA GLY A 116 19.30 -1.22 -4.27
C GLY A 116 19.37 0.19 -3.66
N LYS A 117 18.83 0.40 -2.45
CA LYS A 117 18.80 1.69 -1.73
C LYS A 117 19.71 1.73 -0.50
N GLY A 118 20.47 0.65 -0.27
CA GLY A 118 21.36 0.52 0.87
C GLY A 118 20.75 -0.20 2.07
N ASN A 119 19.54 -0.74 1.97
CA ASN A 119 18.94 -1.49 3.06
C ASN A 119 19.43 -2.95 3.06
N SER A 120 19.89 -3.42 4.24
CA SER A 120 20.19 -4.83 4.45
C SER A 120 18.91 -5.67 4.41
N LEU A 121 19.04 -6.99 4.21
CA LEU A 121 17.91 -7.91 4.25
C LEU A 121 17.11 -7.78 5.55
N TYR A 122 17.80 -7.68 6.69
CA TYR A 122 17.15 -7.46 7.98
C TYR A 122 16.32 -6.19 8.02
N THR A 123 16.91 -5.08 7.58
CA THR A 123 16.23 -3.77 7.54
C THR A 123 15.04 -3.80 6.60
N PHE A 124 15.17 -4.45 5.43
CA PHE A 124 14.10 -4.60 4.45
C PHE A 124 12.94 -5.43 5.03
N ILE A 125 13.22 -6.57 5.66
CA ILE A 125 12.19 -7.42 6.27
C ILE A 125 11.48 -6.66 7.39
N LYS A 126 12.23 -5.99 8.26
CA LYS A 126 11.67 -5.25 9.39
C LYS A 126 10.82 -4.05 8.97
N ASN A 127 11.34 -3.20 8.08
CA ASN A 127 10.75 -1.88 7.80
C ASN A 127 9.78 -1.90 6.61
N SER A 128 9.85 -2.90 5.73
CA SER A 128 8.98 -2.98 4.56
C SER A 128 8.03 -4.18 4.67
N PHE A 129 8.57 -5.39 4.70
CA PHE A 129 7.76 -6.60 4.69
C PHE A 129 6.88 -6.74 5.94
N ALA A 130 7.45 -6.63 7.13
CA ALA A 130 6.70 -6.75 8.38
C ALA A 130 5.70 -5.61 8.56
N LEU A 131 6.06 -4.39 8.18
CA LEU A 131 5.17 -3.24 8.23
C LEU A 131 3.93 -3.45 7.35
N ASP A 132 4.11 -3.89 6.10
CA ASP A 132 3.01 -4.16 5.19
C ASP A 132 2.16 -5.34 5.69
N TYR A 133 2.79 -6.38 6.23
CA TYR A 133 2.07 -7.50 6.82
C TYR A 133 1.17 -7.09 8.00
N PHE A 134 1.68 -6.30 8.93
CA PHE A 134 0.89 -5.80 10.06
C PHE A 134 -0.20 -4.81 9.64
N ARG A 135 0.04 -4.04 8.58
CA ARG A 135 -0.91 -3.05 8.07
C ARG A 135 -2.06 -3.67 7.30
N TYR A 136 -1.78 -4.64 6.44
CA TYR A 136 -2.76 -5.17 5.48
C TYR A 136 -3.09 -6.65 5.71
N GLY A 137 -2.42 -7.33 6.64
CA GLY A 137 -2.50 -8.79 6.80
C GLY A 137 -1.83 -9.56 5.65
N LYS A 138 -1.19 -8.86 4.70
CA LYS A 138 -0.52 -9.42 3.53
C LYS A 138 0.67 -8.56 3.16
N ALA A 139 1.82 -9.18 2.92
CA ALA A 139 3.01 -8.51 2.42
C ALA A 139 3.43 -9.16 1.10
N ILE A 140 3.76 -8.34 0.12
CA ILE A 140 4.15 -8.79 -1.21
C ILE A 140 5.53 -8.24 -1.52
N THR A 141 6.47 -9.14 -1.82
CA THR A 141 7.81 -8.76 -2.25
C THR A 141 8.03 -9.23 -3.67
N LYS A 142 8.44 -8.33 -4.52
CA LYS A 142 8.83 -8.61 -5.89
C LYS A 142 10.34 -8.64 -5.99
N VAL A 143 10.85 -9.61 -6.72
CA VAL A 143 12.27 -9.70 -7.10
C VAL A 143 12.39 -9.19 -8.52
N GLU A 144 13.19 -8.18 -8.73
CA GLU A 144 13.42 -7.58 -10.04
C GLU A 144 14.91 -7.50 -10.33
N THR A 145 15.25 -7.52 -11.61
CA THR A 145 16.59 -7.19 -12.10
C THR A 145 16.52 -5.87 -12.86
N ALA A 146 17.47 -4.98 -12.64
CA ALA A 146 17.53 -3.76 -13.40
C ALA A 146 17.67 -4.07 -14.91
N ARG A 147 16.93 -3.36 -15.76
CA ARG A 147 17.13 -3.46 -17.20
C ARG A 147 18.45 -2.80 -17.57
N HIS A 148 19.39 -3.55 -18.10
CA HIS A 148 20.77 -3.11 -18.26
C HIS A 148 21.36 -3.24 -19.65
N GLY A 149 20.64 -3.78 -20.61
CA GLY A 149 21.14 -3.95 -21.98
C GLY A 149 22.47 -4.73 -22.06
N ALA A 150 22.79 -5.55 -21.05
CA ALA A 150 23.91 -6.48 -21.12
C ALA A 150 23.53 -7.64 -22.04
N VAL A 151 24.47 -8.05 -22.87
CA VAL A 151 24.28 -9.14 -23.85
C VAL A 151 24.98 -10.40 -23.36
N THR A 152 25.98 -10.26 -22.51
CA THR A 152 26.80 -11.38 -21.98
C THR A 152 26.86 -11.37 -20.47
N LEU A 153 27.15 -12.53 -19.87
CA LEU A 153 27.36 -12.65 -18.42
C LEU A 153 28.52 -11.76 -17.93
N ALA A 154 29.55 -11.59 -18.75
CA ALA A 154 30.68 -10.71 -18.43
C ALA A 154 30.24 -9.24 -18.35
N ASP A 155 29.32 -8.81 -19.24
CA ASP A 155 28.72 -7.47 -19.21
C ASP A 155 27.85 -7.28 -17.98
N GLU A 156 27.11 -8.31 -17.56
CA GLU A 156 26.29 -8.29 -16.35
C GLU A 156 27.16 -8.09 -15.10
N ILE A 157 28.23 -8.87 -14.99
CA ILE A 157 29.19 -8.76 -13.88
C ILE A 157 29.85 -7.38 -13.90
N GLY A 158 30.30 -6.90 -15.06
CA GLY A 158 30.94 -5.59 -15.21
C GLY A 158 30.02 -4.41 -14.84
N LYS A 159 28.72 -4.54 -15.10
CA LYS A 159 27.69 -3.55 -14.75
C LYS A 159 27.10 -3.76 -13.36
N ASN A 160 27.62 -4.73 -12.60
CA ASN A 160 27.11 -5.11 -11.26
C ASN A 160 25.58 -5.31 -11.26
N VAL A 161 25.09 -6.00 -12.29
CA VAL A 161 23.66 -6.32 -12.42
C VAL A 161 23.30 -7.39 -11.42
N ARG A 162 22.36 -7.06 -10.54
CA ARG A 162 21.93 -7.99 -9.51
C ARG A 162 20.41 -7.89 -9.31
N PRO A 163 19.76 -8.94 -8.81
CA PRO A 163 18.38 -8.86 -8.38
C PRO A 163 18.25 -7.96 -7.15
N TYR A 164 17.14 -7.26 -7.06
CA TYR A 164 16.78 -6.46 -5.89
C TYR A 164 15.32 -6.70 -5.50
N PHE A 165 15.04 -6.48 -4.23
CA PHE A 165 13.72 -6.66 -3.65
C PHE A 165 12.96 -5.34 -3.64
N THR A 166 11.69 -5.40 -4.02
CA THR A 166 10.77 -4.28 -3.95
C THR A 166 9.52 -4.70 -3.19
N SER A 167 9.17 -3.99 -2.12
CA SER A 167 7.88 -4.20 -1.46
C SER A 167 6.78 -3.57 -2.29
N ILE A 168 5.69 -4.30 -2.46
CA ILE A 168 4.51 -3.88 -3.21
C ILE A 168 3.33 -3.86 -2.26
N SER A 169 2.67 -2.71 -2.14
CA SER A 169 1.42 -2.63 -1.40
C SER A 169 0.35 -3.52 -2.06
N PRO A 170 -0.44 -4.28 -1.29
CA PRO A 170 -1.56 -5.04 -1.82
C PRO A 170 -2.53 -4.22 -2.67
N LEU A 171 -2.67 -2.93 -2.38
CA LEU A 171 -3.49 -2.00 -3.16
C LEU A 171 -2.98 -1.75 -4.58
N MET A 172 -1.70 -2.06 -4.84
CA MET A 172 -1.09 -1.92 -6.16
C MET A 172 -1.22 -3.19 -7.01
N LEU A 173 -1.77 -4.29 -6.47
CA LEU A 173 -1.92 -5.56 -7.15
C LEU A 173 -3.42 -5.89 -7.35
N PRO A 174 -4.10 -5.26 -8.32
CA PRO A 174 -5.53 -5.42 -8.50
C PRO A 174 -5.93 -6.76 -9.09
N ASP A 175 -5.02 -7.50 -9.70
CA ASP A 175 -5.35 -8.76 -10.35
C ASP A 175 -4.16 -9.73 -10.36
N TRP A 176 -4.46 -11.02 -10.17
CA TRP A 176 -3.50 -12.12 -10.23
C TRP A 176 -4.14 -13.42 -10.65
N GLU A 177 -3.39 -14.28 -11.26
CA GLU A 177 -3.76 -15.64 -11.61
C GLU A 177 -2.73 -16.60 -11.00
N LEU A 178 -3.22 -17.63 -10.31
CA LEU A 178 -2.37 -18.67 -9.74
C LEU A 178 -2.19 -19.81 -10.75
N GLU A 179 -1.03 -20.44 -10.73
CA GLU A 179 -0.79 -21.63 -11.54
C GLU A 179 -1.43 -22.87 -10.89
N ASP A 180 -2.35 -23.50 -11.60
CA ASP A 180 -3.06 -24.67 -11.10
C ASP A 180 -2.10 -25.82 -10.76
N GLY A 181 -2.25 -26.39 -9.56
CA GLY A 181 -1.55 -27.62 -9.14
C GLY A 181 -0.15 -27.44 -8.58
N LYS A 182 0.41 -26.20 -8.52
CA LYS A 182 1.78 -25.96 -8.01
C LYS A 182 1.87 -25.26 -6.65
N GLY A 183 0.77 -25.17 -5.93
CA GLY A 183 0.72 -24.56 -4.60
C GLY A 183 0.34 -23.07 -4.59
N ALA A 184 -0.07 -22.59 -3.42
CA ALA A 184 -0.74 -21.30 -3.24
C ALA A 184 0.11 -20.05 -3.55
N ASN A 185 1.38 -20.19 -3.92
CA ASN A 185 2.29 -19.07 -4.12
C ASN A 185 2.88 -18.96 -5.54
N ASN A 186 2.48 -19.83 -6.44
CA ASN A 186 2.93 -19.75 -7.83
C ASN A 186 1.94 -18.91 -8.65
N TYR A 187 2.36 -17.71 -8.99
CA TYR A 187 1.59 -16.81 -9.82
C TYR A 187 1.92 -17.04 -11.29
N ARG A 188 0.88 -17.24 -12.10
CA ARG A 188 0.99 -17.34 -13.57
C ARG A 188 0.98 -15.95 -14.19
N ALA A 189 0.12 -15.08 -13.70
CA ALA A 189 0.03 -13.71 -14.17
C ALA A 189 -0.20 -12.73 -13.02
N LEU A 190 0.39 -11.55 -13.11
CA LEU A 190 0.24 -10.47 -12.14
C LEU A 190 -0.02 -9.16 -12.88
N ARG A 191 -1.08 -8.44 -12.49
CA ARG A 191 -1.29 -7.06 -12.92
C ARG A 191 -0.90 -6.12 -11.76
N TYR A 192 0.11 -5.32 -12.01
CA TYR A 192 0.62 -4.35 -11.05
C TYR A 192 0.35 -2.93 -11.54
N GLU A 193 -0.24 -2.10 -10.69
CA GLU A 193 -0.58 -0.72 -10.99
C GLU A 193 0.21 0.24 -10.08
N TYR A 194 0.80 1.26 -10.65
CA TYR A 194 1.52 2.30 -9.91
C TYR A 194 1.35 3.67 -10.56
N GLY A 195 1.46 4.70 -9.73
CA GLY A 195 1.50 6.08 -10.23
C GLY A 195 2.89 6.44 -10.75
N ARG A 196 2.96 6.95 -11.96
CA ARG A 196 4.18 7.52 -12.55
C ARG A 196 4.00 9.03 -12.71
N VAL A 197 5.00 9.79 -12.29
CA VAL A 197 5.04 11.23 -12.60
C VAL A 197 5.47 11.39 -14.05
N LYS A 198 4.65 12.02 -14.86
CA LYS A 198 5.03 12.37 -16.25
C LYS A 198 6.22 13.33 -16.25
N ALA A 199 7.12 13.14 -17.21
CA ALA A 199 8.19 14.10 -17.44
C ALA A 199 7.57 15.47 -17.76
N ARG A 200 8.01 16.51 -17.04
CA ARG A 200 7.53 17.87 -17.26
C ARG A 200 8.33 18.51 -18.36
N SER A 201 7.64 19.18 -19.28
CA SER A 201 8.27 20.06 -20.26
C SER A 201 8.68 21.40 -19.63
N ASP A 202 8.02 21.78 -18.52
CA ASP A 202 8.27 23.02 -17.81
C ASP A 202 8.14 22.78 -16.30
N LEU A 203 9.09 23.28 -15.51
CA LEU A 203 9.16 23.17 -14.03
C LEU A 203 8.06 23.96 -13.32
N THR A 204 7.42 24.91 -13.99
CA THR A 204 6.30 25.71 -13.45
C THR A 204 4.98 24.95 -13.41
N GLN A 205 4.86 23.87 -14.19
CA GLN A 205 3.65 23.05 -14.20
C GLN A 205 3.59 22.10 -13.00
N LYS A 206 2.39 21.90 -12.46
CA LYS A 206 2.16 20.87 -11.44
C LYS A 206 2.47 19.48 -12.03
N PRO A 207 3.09 18.58 -11.25
CA PRO A 207 3.35 17.23 -11.71
C PRO A 207 2.03 16.50 -12.00
N GLU A 208 1.87 16.03 -13.23
CA GLU A 208 0.78 15.13 -13.56
C GLU A 208 1.16 13.70 -13.18
N GLN A 209 0.25 13.01 -12.52
CA GLN A 209 0.40 11.59 -12.23
C GLN A 209 -0.34 10.78 -13.29
N GLU A 210 0.34 9.81 -13.85
CA GLU A 210 -0.20 8.83 -14.78
C GLU A 210 -0.26 7.48 -14.08
N LYS A 211 -1.42 6.81 -14.18
CA LYS A 211 -1.58 5.43 -13.69
C LYS A 211 -1.03 4.48 -14.75
N VAL A 212 -0.03 3.72 -14.39
CA VAL A 212 0.61 2.73 -15.28
C VAL A 212 0.27 1.34 -14.78
N SER A 213 -0.22 0.49 -15.69
CA SER A 213 -0.44 -0.93 -15.42
C SER A 213 0.63 -1.75 -16.13
N LYS A 214 1.27 -2.67 -15.40
CA LYS A 214 2.18 -3.67 -15.96
C LYS A 214 1.63 -5.06 -15.71
N ILE A 215 1.68 -5.90 -16.72
CA ILE A 215 1.28 -7.30 -16.64
C ILE A 215 2.55 -8.15 -16.78
N TYR A 216 2.72 -9.09 -15.87
CA TYR A 216 3.80 -10.08 -15.86
C TYR A 216 3.16 -11.45 -16.10
N TYR A 217 3.77 -12.26 -16.97
CA TYR A 217 3.37 -13.63 -17.32
C TYR A 217 4.48 -14.59 -16.96
#